data_496fda87da3dcc96d4cbfa66d2b71594
#
_entry.id   496fda87da3dcc96d4cbfa66d2b71594
#
_cell.length_a   1.000
_cell.length_b   1.000
_cell.length_c   1.000
_cell.angle_alpha   90.00
_cell.angle_beta   90.00
_cell.angle_gamma   90.00
#
_symmetry.space_group_name_H-M   'P 1'
#
loop_
_entity.id
_entity.type
_entity.pdbx_description
1 polymer ?
#
loop_
_entity_poly.entity_id
_entity_poly.type
_entity_poly.pdbx_seq_one_letter_code
_entity_poly.pdbx_strand_id
1 'polypeptide(L)'
;MAENKELAELLFPNIDKTPEYYEEKYPARKLKDGARVTRFAPSPTGFLHFGNLFTCLVSYKTAKTTDGVFFVRVEDTDQKRKVDGAIEVMLKGLAAYGIEPDEGVVGENKETGDYGPYYQSQRKDIYQAYAKRLVEEGMAYPCFCSAEDLDEMRAQQEGESVKGYWGKWAKCRNLSYEQIKANIADGKSWTLRLKSPGDTEKKCYFDDMIKGKIEMPENVQDVVLLKSDGIPTYHFAHAIDDHLMRTTHVIRGDEWISSTPIHLQLFRVLGFKPPKFAHVAPIMKEENGGKRKLSKRKDPEAAVTYYSEVGFPKESVNEYMLTLANSNFEDWRRVNKDESLDKFPFNLKKMSVSGALFDIVKLTDISKMSAEQVFDLSYEWAKEYDSDLAKLYEQDKDRAKAILNIDRENKKPRKDIAKWSDIGEWLSYMYNETFAPDYELSGNATPALAVKVLEKYIDAVNLQDDKDQWFGRMKELCESVGCTPNVKEYKQNPEAYAGHVGELSSELL
;
A
#
# COMPACT_ATOMS: atom_id res chain seq x y z
N MET A 1 -38.30 -9.26 28.11
CA MET A 1 -37.77 -10.42 27.36
C MET A 1 -38.74 -10.96 26.32
N ALA A 2 -40.04 -11.15 26.64
CA ALA A 2 -41.03 -11.59 25.65
C ALA A 2 -41.18 -10.59 24.49
N GLU A 3 -41.42 -9.31 24.81
CA GLU A 3 -41.56 -8.23 23.81
C GLU A 3 -40.32 -8.10 22.87
N ASN A 4 -39.12 -8.29 23.39
CA ASN A 4 -37.90 -8.20 22.55
C ASN A 4 -37.84 -9.36 21.53
N LYS A 5 -38.31 -10.56 21.89
CA LYS A 5 -38.40 -11.69 20.94
C LYS A 5 -39.44 -11.43 19.87
N GLU A 6 -40.62 -10.92 20.26
CA GLU A 6 -41.67 -10.55 19.32
C GLU A 6 -41.18 -9.43 18.38
N LEU A 7 -40.41 -8.46 18.89
CA LEU A 7 -39.79 -7.41 18.11
C LEU A 7 -38.75 -7.97 17.13
N ALA A 8 -37.93 -8.89 17.57
CA ALA A 8 -36.93 -9.51 16.73
C ALA A 8 -37.57 -10.30 15.57
N GLU A 9 -38.64 -11.03 15.84
CA GLU A 9 -39.42 -11.73 14.79
C GLU A 9 -40.11 -10.73 13.83
N LEU A 10 -40.61 -9.64 14.33
CA LEU A 10 -41.24 -8.57 13.53
C LEU A 10 -40.22 -7.92 12.56
N LEU A 11 -38.99 -7.68 13.02
CA LEU A 11 -37.93 -7.01 12.24
C LEU A 11 -37.24 -7.99 11.27
N PHE A 12 -37.11 -9.26 11.65
CA PHE A 12 -36.34 -10.27 10.90
C PHE A 12 -37.14 -11.57 10.70
N PRO A 13 -38.32 -11.51 10.04
CA PRO A 13 -39.22 -12.67 9.93
C PRO A 13 -38.65 -13.81 9.06
N ASN A 14 -37.67 -13.52 8.19
CA ASN A 14 -37.11 -14.49 7.27
C ASN A 14 -35.73 -15.02 7.73
N ILE A 15 -35.30 -14.66 8.94
CA ILE A 15 -34.01 -15.12 9.48
C ILE A 15 -34.28 -16.26 10.47
N ASP A 16 -34.01 -17.47 10.01
CA ASP A 16 -34.17 -18.73 10.74
C ASP A 16 -32.89 -19.27 11.36
N LYS A 17 -31.70 -18.86 10.83
CA LYS A 17 -30.40 -19.25 11.34
C LYS A 17 -29.99 -18.37 12.50
N THR A 18 -29.42 -19.00 13.53
CA THR A 18 -28.92 -18.31 14.72
C THR A 18 -27.42 -18.06 14.67
N PRO A 19 -26.88 -17.21 15.52
CA PRO A 19 -25.43 -17.06 15.68
C PRO A 19 -24.71 -18.37 15.92
N GLU A 20 -25.28 -19.30 16.73
CA GLU A 20 -24.66 -20.61 17.04
C GLU A 20 -24.50 -21.45 15.78
N TYR A 21 -25.47 -21.42 14.86
CA TYR A 21 -25.31 -22.08 13.55
C TYR A 21 -24.07 -21.60 12.80
N TYR A 22 -23.78 -20.28 12.83
CA TYR A 22 -22.61 -19.73 12.16
C TYR A 22 -21.31 -20.01 12.92
N GLU A 23 -21.36 -20.12 14.24
CA GLU A 23 -20.19 -20.57 15.04
C GLU A 23 -19.80 -22.02 14.71
N GLU A 24 -20.78 -22.90 14.51
CA GLU A 24 -20.54 -24.29 14.10
C GLU A 24 -20.06 -24.36 12.64
N LYS A 25 -20.62 -23.54 11.75
CA LYS A 25 -20.24 -23.49 10.32
C LYS A 25 -18.81 -23.00 10.15
N TYR A 26 -18.34 -22.07 10.97
CA TYR A 26 -17.00 -21.49 10.90
C TYR A 26 -16.21 -21.84 12.17
N PRO A 27 -15.71 -23.08 12.29
CA PRO A 27 -15.03 -23.55 13.51
C PRO A 27 -13.68 -22.85 13.72
N ALA A 28 -13.09 -23.06 14.88
CA ALA A 28 -11.72 -22.62 15.15
C ALA A 28 -10.73 -23.21 14.14
N ARG A 29 -9.77 -22.40 13.71
CA ARG A 29 -8.73 -22.84 12.76
C ARG A 29 -7.77 -23.82 13.41
N LYS A 30 -7.36 -24.84 12.68
CA LYS A 30 -6.35 -25.82 13.11
C LYS A 30 -4.96 -25.32 12.70
N LEU A 31 -4.40 -24.41 13.48
CA LEU A 31 -3.10 -23.79 13.22
C LEU A 31 -2.15 -24.07 14.39
N LYS A 32 -0.85 -23.90 14.17
CA LYS A 32 0.17 -23.97 15.22
C LYS A 32 -0.06 -22.89 16.28
N ASP A 33 0.35 -23.16 17.51
CA ASP A 33 0.32 -22.15 18.56
C ASP A 33 1.13 -20.91 18.17
N GLY A 34 0.52 -19.74 18.32
CA GLY A 34 1.11 -18.47 17.95
C GLY A 34 0.95 -18.08 16.48
N ALA A 35 0.42 -18.95 15.63
CA ALA A 35 0.09 -18.61 14.24
C ALA A 35 -0.91 -17.46 14.17
N ARG A 36 -0.67 -16.52 13.28
CA ARG A 36 -1.47 -15.30 13.16
C ARG A 36 -2.36 -15.36 11.93
N VAL A 37 -3.63 -15.03 12.12
CA VAL A 37 -4.59 -14.87 11.03
C VAL A 37 -4.79 -13.37 10.80
N THR A 38 -4.46 -12.92 9.61
CA THR A 38 -4.58 -11.52 9.20
C THR A 38 -5.37 -11.41 7.91
N ARG A 39 -5.81 -10.21 7.59
CA ARG A 39 -6.56 -9.97 6.36
C ARG A 39 -6.18 -8.64 5.70
N PHE A 40 -6.35 -8.61 4.39
CA PHE A 40 -6.54 -7.38 3.64
C PHE A 40 -8.03 -7.26 3.32
N ALA A 41 -8.63 -6.13 3.66
CA ALA A 41 -10.07 -5.93 3.57
C ALA A 41 -10.40 -4.65 2.78
N PRO A 42 -10.14 -4.66 1.46
CA PRO A 42 -10.36 -3.49 0.62
C PRO A 42 -11.84 -3.30 0.25
N SER A 43 -12.24 -2.03 0.10
CA SER A 43 -13.46 -1.68 -0.63
C SER A 43 -13.15 -1.57 -2.12
N PRO A 44 -14.02 -2.06 -3.04
CA PRO A 44 -13.80 -2.05 -4.48
C PRO A 44 -14.08 -0.66 -5.09
N THR A 45 -13.50 0.40 -4.54
CA THR A 45 -13.80 1.80 -4.86
C THR A 45 -12.72 2.51 -5.67
N GLY A 46 -11.69 1.80 -6.15
CA GLY A 46 -10.65 2.37 -6.99
C GLY A 46 -9.32 1.60 -6.95
N PHE A 47 -8.32 2.20 -7.61
CA PHE A 47 -7.00 1.60 -7.77
C PHE A 47 -6.23 1.51 -6.45
N LEU A 48 -5.37 0.50 -6.36
CA LEU A 48 -4.49 0.27 -5.22
C LEU A 48 -3.52 1.45 -5.04
N HIS A 49 -3.45 1.97 -3.82
CA HIS A 49 -2.53 3.03 -3.42
C HIS A 49 -1.31 2.42 -2.74
N PHE A 50 -0.13 3.03 -2.88
CA PHE A 50 1.11 2.54 -2.23
C PHE A 50 0.94 2.31 -0.72
N GLY A 51 0.24 3.20 -0.01
CA GLY A 51 -0.07 3.02 1.41
C GLY A 51 -0.93 1.78 1.70
N ASN A 52 -1.86 1.41 0.78
CA ASN A 52 -2.67 0.20 0.92
C ASN A 52 -1.82 -1.05 0.63
N LEU A 53 -0.96 -1.01 -0.40
CA LEU A 53 0.00 -2.06 -0.69
C LEU A 53 0.94 -2.28 0.50
N PHE A 54 1.46 -1.20 1.09
CA PHE A 54 2.31 -1.23 2.28
C PHE A 54 1.60 -1.89 3.47
N THR A 55 0.37 -1.47 3.79
CA THR A 55 -0.42 -2.06 4.88
C THR A 55 -0.75 -3.53 4.60
N CYS A 56 -1.01 -3.87 3.34
CA CYS A 56 -1.23 -5.24 2.88
C CYS A 56 0.02 -6.11 3.08
N LEU A 57 1.21 -5.62 2.69
CA LEU A 57 2.48 -6.29 2.93
C LEU A 57 2.72 -6.53 4.43
N VAL A 58 2.44 -5.55 5.28
CA VAL A 58 2.55 -5.69 6.75
C VAL A 58 1.62 -6.79 7.26
N SER A 59 0.38 -6.86 6.76
CA SER A 59 -0.58 -7.92 7.10
C SER A 59 -0.08 -9.30 6.64
N TYR A 60 0.37 -9.39 5.39
CA TYR A 60 0.93 -10.59 4.79
C TYR A 60 2.15 -11.10 5.57
N LYS A 61 3.15 -10.26 5.81
CA LYS A 61 4.36 -10.65 6.55
C LYS A 61 4.05 -11.03 8.01
N THR A 62 3.07 -10.38 8.64
CA THR A 62 2.63 -10.74 10.00
C THR A 62 2.05 -12.14 10.08
N ALA A 63 1.31 -12.60 9.07
CA ALA A 63 0.83 -13.97 8.99
C ALA A 63 1.96 -14.94 8.66
N LYS A 64 2.69 -14.68 7.56
CA LYS A 64 3.68 -15.61 7.00
C LYS A 64 4.84 -15.88 7.95
N THR A 65 5.32 -14.90 8.70
CA THR A 65 6.39 -15.11 9.70
C THR A 65 5.99 -15.97 10.88
N THR A 66 4.73 -16.40 10.98
CA THR A 66 4.22 -17.25 12.05
C THR A 66 3.56 -18.53 11.54
N ASP A 67 3.78 -18.91 10.28
CA ASP A 67 3.07 -20.02 9.61
C ASP A 67 1.53 -19.87 9.73
N GLY A 68 1.06 -18.64 9.68
CA GLY A 68 -0.34 -18.28 9.81
C GLY A 68 -1.05 -18.12 8.46
N VAL A 69 -2.23 -17.53 8.48
CA VAL A 69 -3.10 -17.36 7.30
C VAL A 69 -3.28 -15.88 6.98
N PHE A 70 -3.06 -15.52 5.73
CA PHE A 70 -3.40 -14.23 5.18
C PHE A 70 -4.54 -14.40 4.16
N PHE A 71 -5.64 -13.64 4.31
CA PHE A 71 -6.76 -13.71 3.39
C PHE A 71 -7.22 -12.34 2.88
N VAL A 72 -7.94 -12.36 1.74
CA VAL A 72 -8.56 -11.16 1.16
C VAL A 72 -10.07 -11.23 1.32
N ARG A 73 -10.65 -10.23 1.99
CA ARG A 73 -12.10 -10.03 2.14
C ARG A 73 -12.52 -8.72 1.47
N VAL A 74 -13.45 -8.78 0.53
CA VAL A 74 -13.94 -7.59 -0.17
C VAL A 74 -15.08 -6.94 0.62
N GLU A 75 -14.88 -5.67 1.01
CA GLU A 75 -15.85 -4.88 1.77
C GLU A 75 -16.68 -4.03 0.80
N ASP A 76 -17.64 -4.67 0.15
CA ASP A 76 -18.51 -4.13 -0.90
C ASP A 76 -19.93 -3.79 -0.42
N THR A 77 -20.09 -3.44 0.86
CA THR A 77 -21.39 -3.04 1.44
C THR A 77 -21.90 -1.69 0.91
N ASP A 78 -21.05 -0.90 0.26
CA ASP A 78 -21.41 0.33 -0.46
C ASP A 78 -21.40 0.09 -1.97
N GLN A 79 -22.48 -0.47 -2.48
CA GLN A 79 -22.65 -0.81 -3.88
C GLN A 79 -22.64 0.42 -4.83
N LYS A 80 -22.94 1.63 -4.31
CA LYS A 80 -22.98 2.86 -5.11
C LYS A 80 -21.58 3.33 -5.55
N ARG A 81 -20.55 2.95 -4.80
CA ARG A 81 -19.15 3.31 -5.08
C ARG A 81 -18.32 2.19 -5.67
N LYS A 82 -18.95 1.06 -5.97
CA LYS A 82 -18.26 -0.07 -6.61
C LYS A 82 -17.78 0.33 -8.01
N VAL A 83 -16.51 0.01 -8.32
CA VAL A 83 -15.90 0.17 -9.63
C VAL A 83 -15.68 -1.23 -10.22
N ASP A 84 -16.23 -1.46 -11.40
CA ASP A 84 -16.10 -2.75 -12.08
C ASP A 84 -14.61 -3.02 -12.43
N GLY A 85 -14.18 -4.26 -12.26
CA GLY A 85 -12.80 -4.69 -12.49
C GLY A 85 -11.80 -4.25 -11.40
N ALA A 86 -12.20 -3.43 -10.41
CA ALA A 86 -11.27 -2.93 -9.38
C ALA A 86 -10.63 -4.06 -8.56
N ILE A 87 -11.38 -5.15 -8.30
CA ILE A 87 -10.88 -6.32 -7.56
C ILE A 87 -9.80 -7.05 -8.35
N GLU A 88 -10.01 -7.27 -9.64
CA GLU A 88 -9.02 -7.94 -10.49
C GLU A 88 -7.73 -7.14 -10.60
N VAL A 89 -7.84 -5.84 -10.85
CA VAL A 89 -6.68 -4.91 -10.89
C VAL A 89 -5.93 -4.92 -9.56
N MET A 90 -6.66 -4.91 -8.45
CA MET A 90 -6.06 -4.96 -7.11
C MET A 90 -5.31 -6.28 -6.89
N LEU A 91 -5.92 -7.44 -7.19
CA LEU A 91 -5.30 -8.75 -7.00
C LEU A 91 -4.06 -8.92 -7.90
N LYS A 92 -4.12 -8.47 -9.15
CA LYS A 92 -2.96 -8.42 -10.05
C LYS A 92 -1.85 -7.53 -9.46
N GLY A 93 -2.23 -6.36 -8.91
CA GLY A 93 -1.29 -5.48 -8.25
C GLY A 93 -0.62 -6.11 -7.02
N LEU A 94 -1.34 -6.89 -6.21
CA LEU A 94 -0.77 -7.63 -5.08
C LEU A 94 0.16 -8.76 -5.56
N ALA A 95 -0.28 -9.56 -6.53
CA ALA A 95 0.49 -10.67 -7.10
C ALA A 95 1.80 -10.19 -7.75
N ALA A 96 1.79 -9.02 -8.39
CA ALA A 96 2.99 -8.40 -8.96
C ALA A 96 4.09 -8.17 -7.91
N TYR A 97 3.73 -8.02 -6.62
CA TYR A 97 4.65 -7.90 -5.50
C TYR A 97 4.79 -9.18 -4.67
N GLY A 98 4.32 -10.32 -5.19
CA GLY A 98 4.40 -11.62 -4.51
C GLY A 98 3.51 -11.74 -3.28
N ILE A 99 2.46 -10.91 -3.17
CA ILE A 99 1.48 -10.97 -2.08
C ILE A 99 0.29 -11.80 -2.57
N GLU A 100 0.31 -13.07 -2.24
CA GLU A 100 -0.73 -14.02 -2.62
C GLU A 100 -1.51 -14.46 -1.37
N PRO A 101 -2.85 -14.32 -1.36
CA PRO A 101 -3.66 -14.77 -0.24
C PRO A 101 -3.72 -16.30 -0.16
N ASP A 102 -3.73 -16.84 1.04
CA ASP A 102 -3.98 -18.27 1.29
C ASP A 102 -5.45 -18.62 1.08
N GLU A 103 -6.32 -17.66 1.40
CA GLU A 103 -7.79 -17.79 1.35
C GLU A 103 -8.41 -16.45 0.95
N GLY A 104 -9.68 -16.47 0.65
CA GLY A 104 -10.44 -15.28 0.32
C GLY A 104 -10.72 -15.13 -1.16
N VAL A 105 -10.84 -13.87 -1.59
CA VAL A 105 -11.06 -13.54 -2.99
C VAL A 105 -9.74 -13.64 -3.75
N VAL A 106 -9.69 -14.52 -4.76
CA VAL A 106 -8.51 -14.82 -5.59
C VAL A 106 -8.70 -14.45 -7.06
N GLY A 107 -9.84 -13.89 -7.42
CA GLY A 107 -10.18 -13.41 -8.76
C GLY A 107 -11.58 -12.79 -8.75
N GLU A 108 -11.99 -12.21 -9.88
CA GLU A 108 -13.36 -11.69 -9.98
C GLU A 108 -14.36 -12.84 -9.82
N ASN A 109 -15.24 -12.75 -8.83
CA ASN A 109 -16.22 -13.78 -8.45
C ASN A 109 -15.60 -15.18 -8.17
N LYS A 110 -14.31 -15.22 -7.81
CA LYS A 110 -13.61 -16.45 -7.46
C LYS A 110 -13.05 -16.38 -6.05
N GLU A 111 -13.45 -17.34 -5.23
CA GLU A 111 -13.07 -17.45 -3.82
C GLU A 111 -12.41 -18.80 -3.53
N THR A 112 -11.58 -18.85 -2.49
CA THR A 112 -10.99 -20.09 -1.95
C THR A 112 -10.99 -20.03 -0.42
N GLY A 113 -11.05 -21.19 0.22
CA GLY A 113 -11.08 -21.33 1.69
C GLY A 113 -12.46 -21.63 2.26
N ASP A 114 -12.47 -21.95 3.58
CA ASP A 114 -13.65 -22.51 4.27
C ASP A 114 -14.47 -21.48 5.03
N TYR A 115 -14.07 -20.20 5.04
CA TYR A 115 -14.69 -19.12 5.83
C TYR A 115 -15.51 -18.14 4.98
N GLY A 116 -15.73 -18.49 3.71
CA GLY A 116 -16.54 -17.70 2.78
C GLY A 116 -18.05 -17.68 3.09
N PRO A 117 -18.81 -16.87 2.35
CA PRO A 117 -18.38 -15.96 1.29
C PRO A 117 -17.41 -14.88 1.79
N TYR A 118 -16.45 -14.46 0.94
CA TYR A 118 -15.51 -13.41 1.29
C TYR A 118 -15.87 -12.03 0.71
N TYR A 119 -17.03 -11.95 0.03
CA TYR A 119 -17.69 -10.69 -0.30
C TYR A 119 -18.72 -10.33 0.78
N GLN A 120 -18.63 -9.18 1.38
CA GLN A 120 -19.55 -8.78 2.46
C GLN A 120 -21.00 -8.67 1.99
N SER A 121 -21.24 -8.24 0.74
CA SER A 121 -22.59 -8.21 0.15
C SER A 121 -23.30 -9.57 0.14
N GLN A 122 -22.56 -10.68 0.11
CA GLN A 122 -23.09 -12.04 0.10
C GLN A 122 -23.33 -12.61 1.52
N ARG A 123 -23.04 -11.85 2.56
CA ARG A 123 -23.12 -12.28 3.97
C ARG A 123 -24.30 -11.66 4.73
N LYS A 124 -25.24 -11.07 4.01
CA LYS A 124 -26.39 -10.34 4.59
C LYS A 124 -27.12 -11.12 5.68
N ASP A 125 -27.43 -12.41 5.43
CA ASP A 125 -28.15 -13.25 6.40
C ASP A 125 -27.34 -13.49 7.67
N ILE A 126 -26.03 -13.57 7.58
CA ILE A 126 -25.13 -13.68 8.74
C ILE A 126 -25.30 -12.45 9.64
N TYR A 127 -25.16 -11.26 9.06
CA TYR A 127 -25.29 -10.01 9.82
C TYR A 127 -26.68 -9.85 10.41
N GLN A 128 -27.73 -10.22 9.68
CA GLN A 128 -29.09 -10.14 10.17
C GLN A 128 -29.38 -11.14 11.30
N ALA A 129 -28.74 -12.32 11.32
CA ALA A 129 -28.86 -13.26 12.44
C ALA A 129 -28.28 -12.69 13.74
N TYR A 130 -27.10 -12.06 13.67
CA TYR A 130 -26.52 -11.40 14.84
C TYR A 130 -27.30 -10.13 15.22
N ALA A 131 -27.83 -9.39 14.25
CA ALA A 131 -28.70 -8.24 14.51
C ALA A 131 -30.00 -8.66 15.22
N LYS A 132 -30.63 -9.73 14.77
CA LYS A 132 -31.83 -10.33 15.40
C LYS A 132 -31.55 -10.69 16.87
N ARG A 133 -30.40 -11.35 17.13
CA ARG A 133 -29.98 -11.68 18.50
C ARG A 133 -29.80 -10.42 19.37
N LEU A 134 -29.19 -9.36 18.88
CA LEU A 134 -29.02 -8.12 19.62
C LEU A 134 -30.37 -7.45 19.94
N VAL A 135 -31.36 -7.57 19.06
CA VAL A 135 -32.74 -7.09 19.37
C VAL A 135 -33.38 -7.96 20.44
N GLU A 136 -33.28 -9.28 20.39
CA GLU A 136 -33.76 -10.20 21.41
C GLU A 136 -33.18 -9.89 22.79
N GLU A 137 -31.92 -9.51 22.85
CA GLU A 137 -31.21 -9.14 24.07
C GLU A 137 -31.47 -7.69 24.51
N GLY A 138 -32.21 -6.92 23.71
CA GLY A 138 -32.48 -5.51 23.98
C GLY A 138 -31.30 -4.57 23.80
N MET A 139 -30.28 -5.03 23.08
CA MET A 139 -29.05 -4.30 22.78
C MET A 139 -29.09 -3.57 21.42
N ALA A 140 -30.17 -3.75 20.66
CA ALA A 140 -30.40 -3.04 19.40
C ALA A 140 -31.87 -2.68 19.25
N TYR A 141 -32.17 -1.62 18.51
CA TYR A 141 -33.52 -1.13 18.28
C TYR A 141 -33.65 -0.46 16.89
N PRO A 142 -34.87 -0.44 16.29
CA PRO A 142 -35.12 0.24 15.03
C PRO A 142 -35.21 1.76 15.24
N CYS A 143 -34.60 2.52 14.37
CA CYS A 143 -34.65 3.99 14.34
C CYS A 143 -35.33 4.44 13.06
N PHE A 144 -36.38 5.24 13.20
CA PHE A 144 -37.21 5.77 12.11
C PHE A 144 -36.91 7.24 11.76
N CYS A 145 -35.85 7.82 12.31
CA CYS A 145 -35.43 9.18 11.99
C CYS A 145 -35.08 9.34 10.51
N SER A 146 -35.65 10.38 9.90
CA SER A 146 -35.27 10.79 8.55
C SER A 146 -33.90 11.49 8.52
N ALA A 147 -33.41 11.81 7.33
CA ALA A 147 -32.19 12.60 7.19
C ALA A 147 -32.34 14.00 7.77
N GLU A 148 -33.51 14.58 7.58
CA GLU A 148 -33.91 15.91 8.10
C GLU A 148 -33.94 15.90 9.62
N ASP A 149 -34.55 14.86 10.28
CA ASP A 149 -34.53 14.71 11.75
C ASP A 149 -33.10 14.68 12.31
N LEU A 150 -32.19 13.99 11.59
CA LEU A 150 -30.80 13.87 12.02
C LEU A 150 -30.03 15.18 11.81
N ASP A 151 -30.32 15.93 10.77
CA ASP A 151 -29.70 17.23 10.50
C ASP A 151 -30.20 18.29 11.50
N GLU A 152 -31.48 18.29 11.82
CA GLU A 152 -32.03 19.13 12.88
C GLU A 152 -31.38 18.82 14.23
N MET A 153 -31.27 17.53 14.58
CA MET A 153 -30.57 17.10 15.78
C MET A 153 -29.12 17.60 15.83
N ARG A 154 -28.39 17.49 14.74
CA ARG A 154 -27.00 17.97 14.65
C ARG A 154 -26.90 19.50 14.85
N ALA A 155 -27.82 20.24 14.26
CA ALA A 155 -27.90 21.70 14.46
C ALA A 155 -28.16 22.06 15.92
N GLN A 156 -29.06 21.33 16.62
CA GLN A 156 -29.36 21.55 18.04
C GLN A 156 -28.18 21.16 18.97
N GLN A 157 -27.20 20.38 18.50
CA GLN A 157 -26.00 19.99 19.25
C GLN A 157 -24.84 20.99 19.12
N GLU A 158 -25.07 22.16 18.54
CA GLU A 158 -24.06 23.19 18.48
C GLU A 158 -23.68 23.64 19.91
N GLY A 159 -22.37 23.46 20.26
CA GLY A 159 -21.87 23.71 21.62
C GLY A 159 -21.84 22.50 22.57
N GLU A 160 -22.44 21.36 22.22
CA GLU A 160 -22.32 20.14 23.03
C GLU A 160 -20.93 19.52 22.91
N SER A 161 -20.37 19.04 24.00
CA SER A 161 -19.05 18.39 24.05
C SER A 161 -19.02 17.04 23.33
N VAL A 162 -20.12 16.30 23.34
CA VAL A 162 -20.31 15.02 22.68
C VAL A 162 -21.50 15.10 21.73
N LYS A 163 -21.22 15.10 20.43
CA LYS A 163 -22.23 15.16 19.37
C LYS A 163 -22.62 13.77 18.91
N GLY A 164 -23.74 13.62 18.26
CA GLY A 164 -24.23 12.38 17.64
C GLY A 164 -25.50 11.83 18.24
N TYR A 165 -25.91 10.64 17.86
CA TYR A 165 -27.19 10.02 18.21
C TYR A 165 -27.03 9.18 19.49
N TRP A 166 -27.30 9.79 20.66
CA TRP A 166 -27.17 9.16 21.97
C TRP A 166 -27.97 9.90 23.04
N GLY A 167 -28.22 9.26 24.18
CA GLY A 167 -28.89 9.87 25.34
C GLY A 167 -30.22 10.53 24.97
N LYS A 168 -30.42 11.81 25.35
CA LYS A 168 -31.62 12.60 25.04
C LYS A 168 -31.87 12.81 23.56
N TRP A 169 -30.80 12.71 22.73
CA TRP A 169 -30.85 12.88 21.30
C TRP A 169 -31.28 11.63 20.53
N ALA A 170 -31.27 10.48 21.17
CA ALA A 170 -31.66 9.21 20.58
C ALA A 170 -33.17 9.00 20.66
N LYS A 171 -33.95 9.79 19.91
CA LYS A 171 -35.43 9.84 19.97
C LYS A 171 -36.11 8.45 19.91
N CYS A 172 -35.56 7.52 19.09
CA CYS A 172 -36.15 6.20 18.89
C CYS A 172 -35.70 5.15 19.91
N ARG A 173 -34.71 5.45 20.77
CA ARG A 173 -34.08 4.49 21.70
C ARG A 173 -35.06 3.83 22.68
N ASN A 174 -36.10 4.52 23.04
CA ASN A 174 -37.06 4.09 24.07
C ASN A 174 -38.50 3.99 23.54
N LEU A 175 -38.68 3.80 22.23
CA LEU A 175 -39.97 3.51 21.64
C LEU A 175 -40.52 2.18 22.20
N SER A 176 -41.83 2.16 22.54
CA SER A 176 -42.49 0.92 22.93
C SER A 176 -42.69 -0.02 21.73
N TYR A 177 -42.92 -1.29 22.00
CA TYR A 177 -43.24 -2.29 20.98
C TYR A 177 -44.42 -1.84 20.09
N GLU A 178 -45.50 -1.31 20.70
CA GLU A 178 -46.67 -0.85 19.96
C GLU A 178 -46.36 0.35 19.04
N GLN A 179 -45.52 1.27 19.51
CA GLN A 179 -45.07 2.41 18.68
C GLN A 179 -44.21 1.94 17.50
N ILE A 180 -43.31 0.99 17.72
CA ILE A 180 -42.50 0.40 16.67
C ILE A 180 -43.38 -0.31 15.66
N LYS A 181 -44.29 -1.14 16.12
CA LYS A 181 -45.24 -1.89 15.28
C LYS A 181 -46.11 -0.96 14.41
N ALA A 182 -46.63 0.12 15.01
CA ALA A 182 -47.36 1.15 14.28
C ALA A 182 -46.51 1.82 13.19
N ASN A 183 -45.28 2.21 13.51
CA ASN A 183 -44.40 2.82 12.52
C ASN A 183 -44.06 1.89 11.35
N ILE A 184 -43.90 0.57 11.61
CA ILE A 184 -43.68 -0.43 10.57
C ILE A 184 -44.97 -0.62 9.74
N ALA A 185 -46.14 -0.68 10.38
CA ALA A 185 -47.40 -0.82 9.67
C ALA A 185 -47.69 0.41 8.79
N ASP A 186 -47.26 1.60 9.21
CA ASP A 186 -47.32 2.85 8.42
C ASP A 186 -46.29 2.87 7.25
N GLY A 187 -45.48 1.80 7.08
CA GLY A 187 -44.48 1.67 6.00
C GLY A 187 -43.27 2.58 6.20
N LYS A 188 -42.99 3.07 7.39
CA LYS A 188 -41.81 3.90 7.66
C LYS A 188 -40.52 3.09 7.49
N SER A 189 -39.56 3.62 6.74
CA SER A 189 -38.22 3.06 6.63
C SER A 189 -37.48 3.17 7.96
N TRP A 190 -36.70 2.15 8.28
CA TRP A 190 -35.93 2.14 9.53
C TRP A 190 -34.50 1.63 9.31
N THR A 191 -33.62 2.06 10.21
CA THR A 191 -32.26 1.53 10.36
C THR A 191 -32.15 0.86 11.73
N LEU A 192 -31.31 -0.18 11.86
CA LEU A 192 -31.05 -0.78 13.17
C LEU A 192 -29.87 -0.06 13.84
N ARG A 193 -30.08 0.38 15.09
CA ARG A 193 -29.02 0.99 15.89
C ARG A 193 -28.63 0.14 17.09
N LEU A 194 -27.37 0.19 17.46
CA LEU A 194 -26.87 -0.30 18.74
C LEU A 194 -27.52 0.53 19.88
N LYS A 195 -27.96 -0.11 20.92
CA LYS A 195 -28.27 0.55 22.19
C LYS A 195 -26.97 0.63 23.01
N SER A 196 -26.17 1.66 22.75
CA SER A 196 -24.83 1.76 23.33
C SER A 196 -24.87 1.66 24.86
N PRO A 197 -24.09 0.74 25.46
CA PRO A 197 -23.91 0.67 26.92
C PRO A 197 -22.79 1.59 27.42
N GLY A 198 -22.23 2.45 26.57
CA GLY A 198 -21.10 3.32 26.92
C GLY A 198 -21.47 4.43 27.89
N ASP A 199 -20.45 4.94 28.57
CA ASP A 199 -20.56 5.97 29.61
C ASP A 199 -19.57 7.10 29.27
N THR A 200 -20.02 8.36 29.31
CA THR A 200 -19.19 9.55 29.02
C THR A 200 -18.04 9.73 29.98
N GLU A 201 -18.15 9.22 31.21
CA GLU A 201 -17.14 9.33 32.26
C GLU A 201 -16.10 8.21 32.20
N LYS A 202 -16.34 7.20 31.35
CA LYS A 202 -15.47 6.04 31.24
C LYS A 202 -14.57 6.11 30.01
N LYS A 203 -13.44 5.42 30.13
CA LYS A 203 -12.47 5.26 29.07
C LYS A 203 -12.29 3.78 28.72
N CYS A 204 -12.06 3.51 27.45
CA CYS A 204 -11.60 2.21 26.98
C CYS A 204 -10.09 2.21 26.75
N TYR A 205 -9.50 1.05 26.94
CA TYR A 205 -8.06 0.84 26.82
C TYR A 205 -7.80 -0.32 25.88
N PHE A 206 -6.80 -0.20 25.04
CA PHE A 206 -6.31 -1.32 24.23
C PHE A 206 -4.81 -1.20 23.97
N ASP A 207 -4.16 -2.35 23.80
CA ASP A 207 -2.76 -2.43 23.46
C ASP A 207 -2.63 -2.55 21.94
N ASP A 208 -2.18 -1.48 21.30
CA ASP A 208 -1.84 -1.49 19.88
C ASP A 208 -0.43 -2.04 19.68
N MET A 209 -0.26 -2.95 18.73
CA MET A 209 1.01 -3.65 18.54
C MET A 209 2.13 -2.76 17.98
N ILE A 210 1.77 -1.60 17.41
CA ILE A 210 2.73 -0.61 16.88
C ILE A 210 2.82 0.60 17.80
N LYS A 211 1.66 1.15 18.20
CA LYS A 211 1.58 2.41 18.94
C LYS A 211 1.60 2.24 20.47
N GLY A 212 1.54 0.99 20.96
CA GLY A 212 1.52 0.70 22.41
C GLY A 212 0.16 0.91 23.04
N LYS A 213 0.13 1.27 24.31
CA LYS A 213 -1.11 1.48 25.06
C LYS A 213 -1.84 2.75 24.61
N ILE A 214 -3.10 2.59 24.21
CA ILE A 214 -3.98 3.69 23.81
C ILE A 214 -5.16 3.76 24.76
N GLU A 215 -5.45 4.97 25.24
CA GLU A 215 -6.60 5.32 26.06
C GLU A 215 -7.52 6.24 25.27
N MET A 216 -8.80 5.94 25.22
CA MET A 216 -9.81 6.75 24.51
C MET A 216 -11.12 6.78 25.30
N PRO A 217 -12.00 7.79 25.11
CA PRO A 217 -13.36 7.75 25.65
C PRO A 217 -14.13 6.52 25.15
N GLU A 218 -15.01 5.95 25.98
CA GLU A 218 -15.95 4.93 25.52
C GLU A 218 -16.90 5.49 24.45
N ASN A 219 -17.36 4.63 23.54
CA ASN A 219 -18.39 5.02 22.59
C ASN A 219 -19.74 5.08 23.28
N VAL A 220 -20.36 6.25 23.30
CA VAL A 220 -21.72 6.47 23.82
C VAL A 220 -22.79 6.54 22.74
N GLN A 221 -22.36 6.63 21.47
CA GLN A 221 -23.30 6.81 20.36
C GLN A 221 -23.99 5.49 20.00
N ASP A 222 -25.26 5.57 19.72
CA ASP A 222 -26.08 4.49 19.19
C ASP A 222 -25.79 4.37 17.66
N VAL A 223 -24.65 3.77 17.34
CA VAL A 223 -24.20 3.62 15.94
C VAL A 223 -25.18 2.76 15.14
N VAL A 224 -25.31 3.07 13.86
CA VAL A 224 -26.11 2.25 12.94
C VAL A 224 -25.40 0.92 12.72
N LEU A 225 -26.10 -0.17 12.97
CA LEU A 225 -25.65 -1.55 12.69
C LEU A 225 -26.06 -1.99 11.29
N LEU A 226 -27.38 -1.87 10.98
CA LEU A 226 -27.91 -2.16 9.65
C LEU A 226 -28.54 -0.91 9.06
N LYS A 227 -28.28 -0.69 7.79
CA LYS A 227 -28.94 0.32 6.96
C LYS A 227 -30.38 -0.09 6.64
N SER A 228 -31.16 0.80 6.07
CA SER A 228 -32.57 0.55 5.73
C SER A 228 -32.77 -0.56 4.67
N ASP A 229 -31.76 -0.87 3.89
CA ASP A 229 -31.72 -2.00 2.94
C ASP A 229 -31.36 -3.35 3.61
N GLY A 230 -31.12 -3.35 4.92
CA GLY A 230 -30.72 -4.50 5.71
C GLY A 230 -29.24 -4.90 5.53
N ILE A 231 -28.45 -4.08 4.84
CA ILE A 231 -27.00 -4.28 4.69
C ILE A 231 -26.29 -3.64 5.90
N PRO A 232 -25.25 -4.26 6.46
CA PRO A 232 -24.55 -3.74 7.62
C PRO A 232 -23.75 -2.48 7.29
N THR A 233 -23.50 -1.67 8.33
CA THR A 233 -22.40 -0.70 8.27
C THR A 233 -21.06 -1.40 8.43
N TYR A 234 -19.98 -0.71 8.03
CA TYR A 234 -18.61 -1.22 8.16
C TYR A 234 -18.31 -1.72 9.59
N HIS A 235 -18.67 -0.94 10.61
CA HIS A 235 -18.37 -1.28 12.01
C HIS A 235 -18.97 -2.62 12.42
N PHE A 236 -20.21 -2.88 12.05
CA PHE A 236 -20.90 -4.11 12.41
C PHE A 236 -20.42 -5.31 11.62
N ALA A 237 -20.26 -5.15 10.30
CA ALA A 237 -19.72 -6.18 9.42
C ALA A 237 -18.30 -6.60 9.86
N HIS A 238 -17.43 -5.64 10.12
CA HIS A 238 -16.06 -5.87 10.59
C HIS A 238 -16.00 -6.76 11.84
N ALA A 239 -16.81 -6.45 12.87
CA ALA A 239 -16.79 -7.20 14.12
C ALA A 239 -17.20 -8.66 13.93
N ILE A 240 -18.27 -8.90 13.16
CA ILE A 240 -18.79 -10.25 12.89
C ILE A 240 -17.84 -11.04 12.01
N ASP A 241 -17.35 -10.45 10.93
CA ASP A 241 -16.50 -11.14 9.98
C ASP A 241 -15.15 -11.50 10.56
N ASP A 242 -14.50 -10.57 11.25
CA ASP A 242 -13.20 -10.85 11.86
C ASP A 242 -13.33 -11.93 12.96
N HIS A 243 -14.46 -11.99 13.66
CA HIS A 243 -14.75 -13.08 14.60
C HIS A 243 -14.97 -14.42 13.88
N LEU A 244 -15.89 -14.48 12.93
CA LEU A 244 -16.25 -15.74 12.25
C LEU A 244 -15.13 -16.27 11.32
N MET A 245 -14.34 -15.38 10.71
CA MET A 245 -13.16 -15.74 9.92
C MET A 245 -11.94 -16.04 10.78
N ARG A 246 -12.10 -15.95 12.12
CA ARG A 246 -11.06 -16.27 13.12
C ARG A 246 -9.81 -15.41 12.97
N THR A 247 -10.00 -14.13 12.62
CA THR A 247 -8.94 -13.14 12.54
C THR A 247 -8.33 -12.91 13.92
N THR A 248 -7.01 -13.09 14.05
CA THR A 248 -6.31 -12.88 15.31
C THR A 248 -5.68 -11.50 15.42
N HIS A 249 -5.31 -10.90 14.27
CA HIS A 249 -4.64 -9.61 14.18
C HIS A 249 -5.29 -8.76 13.10
N VAL A 250 -5.76 -7.58 13.48
CA VAL A 250 -6.33 -6.56 12.59
C VAL A 250 -5.28 -5.49 12.35
N ILE A 251 -4.72 -5.49 11.14
CA ILE A 251 -3.73 -4.50 10.70
C ILE A 251 -4.42 -3.56 9.72
N ARG A 252 -4.35 -2.26 9.98
CA ARG A 252 -5.04 -1.22 9.20
C ARG A 252 -4.39 0.14 9.38
N GLY A 253 -4.76 1.13 8.55
CA GLY A 253 -4.28 2.50 8.69
C GLY A 253 -4.69 3.15 10.02
N ASP A 254 -3.91 4.09 10.49
CA ASP A 254 -4.13 4.76 11.78
C ASP A 254 -5.33 5.71 11.79
N GLU A 255 -5.89 6.05 10.65
CA GLU A 255 -7.19 6.73 10.51
C GLU A 255 -8.34 5.99 11.21
N TRP A 256 -8.19 4.69 11.43
CA TRP A 256 -9.18 3.85 12.10
C TRP A 256 -9.06 3.82 13.64
N ILE A 257 -8.06 4.46 14.22
CA ILE A 257 -7.88 4.51 15.69
C ILE A 257 -9.12 5.11 16.35
N SER A 258 -9.64 6.20 15.80
CA SER A 258 -10.84 6.88 16.34
C SER A 258 -12.09 6.00 16.37
N SER A 259 -12.16 4.98 15.51
CA SER A 259 -13.27 4.02 15.46
C SER A 259 -13.07 2.80 16.36
N THR A 260 -11.88 2.61 16.92
CA THR A 260 -11.55 1.43 17.74
C THR A 260 -12.45 1.29 18.99
N PRO A 261 -12.84 2.37 19.70
CA PRO A 261 -13.80 2.27 20.81
C PRO A 261 -15.13 1.65 20.40
N ILE A 262 -15.65 1.99 19.20
CA ILE A 262 -16.88 1.41 18.65
C ILE A 262 -16.68 -0.09 18.41
N HIS A 263 -15.54 -0.48 17.80
CA HIS A 263 -15.26 -1.88 17.50
C HIS A 263 -15.12 -2.71 18.78
N LEU A 264 -14.37 -2.23 19.77
CA LEU A 264 -14.24 -2.90 21.06
C LEU A 264 -15.58 -3.07 21.76
N GLN A 265 -16.44 -2.04 21.69
CA GLN A 265 -17.80 -2.12 22.23
C GLN A 265 -18.63 -3.18 21.50
N LEU A 266 -18.56 -3.25 20.16
CA LEU A 266 -19.27 -4.25 19.36
C LEU A 266 -18.79 -5.67 19.68
N PHE A 267 -17.47 -5.91 19.76
CA PHE A 267 -16.94 -7.21 20.18
C PHE A 267 -17.49 -7.62 21.56
N ARG A 268 -17.51 -6.68 22.52
CA ARG A 268 -18.03 -6.93 23.87
C ARG A 268 -19.53 -7.26 23.87
N VAL A 269 -20.33 -6.47 23.15
CA VAL A 269 -21.79 -6.62 23.08
C VAL A 269 -22.18 -7.93 22.35
N LEU A 270 -21.41 -8.34 21.35
CA LEU A 270 -21.60 -9.60 20.63
C LEU A 270 -21.03 -10.82 21.37
N GLY A 271 -20.40 -10.61 22.54
CA GLY A 271 -19.76 -11.70 23.30
C GLY A 271 -18.47 -12.22 22.68
N PHE A 272 -17.85 -11.49 21.77
CA PHE A 272 -16.66 -11.88 21.07
C PHE A 272 -15.38 -11.43 21.78
N LYS A 273 -14.34 -12.26 21.68
CA LYS A 273 -13.00 -11.82 22.03
C LYS A 273 -12.43 -10.91 20.93
N PRO A 274 -12.03 -9.66 21.25
CA PRO A 274 -11.47 -8.77 20.24
C PRO A 274 -10.12 -9.30 19.73
N PRO A 275 -9.79 -9.10 18.43
CA PRO A 275 -8.47 -9.37 17.90
C PRO A 275 -7.44 -8.38 18.46
N LYS A 276 -6.15 -8.65 18.25
CA LYS A 276 -5.10 -7.67 18.49
C LYS A 276 -5.10 -6.65 17.35
N PHE A 277 -4.96 -5.37 17.68
CA PHE A 277 -4.92 -4.28 16.71
C PHE A 277 -3.49 -3.82 16.46
N ALA A 278 -3.22 -3.43 15.21
CA ALA A 278 -1.99 -2.77 14.80
C ALA A 278 -2.35 -1.65 13.82
N HIS A 279 -2.19 -0.40 14.23
CA HIS A 279 -2.51 0.77 13.42
C HIS A 279 -1.24 1.32 12.78
N VAL A 280 -1.15 1.14 11.46
CA VAL A 280 -0.02 1.54 10.63
C VAL A 280 -0.13 3.03 10.31
N ALA A 281 0.89 3.78 10.67
CA ALA A 281 0.96 5.20 10.32
C ALA A 281 1.12 5.38 8.80
N PRO A 282 0.62 6.50 8.23
CA PRO A 282 0.72 6.76 6.81
C PRO A 282 2.18 6.91 6.36
N ILE A 283 2.43 6.59 5.11
CA ILE A 283 3.70 6.95 4.47
C ILE A 283 3.71 8.46 4.25
N MET A 284 4.78 9.10 4.71
CA MET A 284 4.98 10.55 4.67
C MET A 284 5.96 10.92 3.56
N LYS A 285 5.84 12.14 3.05
CA LYS A 285 6.80 12.74 2.12
C LYS A 285 7.22 14.11 2.66
N GLU A 286 8.46 14.47 2.46
CA GLU A 286 8.96 15.80 2.82
C GLU A 286 8.54 16.83 1.77
N GLU A 287 8.06 17.98 2.21
CA GLU A 287 7.67 19.09 1.35
C GLU A 287 7.90 20.42 2.11
N ASN A 288 8.71 21.30 1.56
CA ASN A 288 8.99 22.63 2.11
C ASN A 288 9.45 22.63 3.59
N GLY A 289 10.28 21.66 3.98
CA GLY A 289 10.78 21.52 5.36
C GLY A 289 9.76 20.92 6.36
N GLY A 290 8.58 20.52 5.89
CA GLY A 290 7.56 19.81 6.66
C GLY A 290 7.31 18.39 6.14
N LYS A 291 6.49 17.62 6.86
CA LYS A 291 6.07 16.28 6.44
C LYS A 291 4.58 16.27 6.15
N ARG A 292 4.20 15.71 5.01
CA ARG A 292 2.81 15.46 4.65
C ARG A 292 2.58 14.00 4.25
N LYS A 293 1.35 13.55 4.29
CA LYS A 293 0.97 12.22 3.78
C LYS A 293 1.21 12.14 2.27
N LEU A 294 1.78 11.03 1.82
CA LEU A 294 1.89 10.68 0.39
C LEU A 294 0.51 10.65 -0.26
N SER A 295 0.33 11.31 -1.39
CA SER A 295 -0.98 11.62 -1.96
C SER A 295 -1.06 11.36 -3.46
N LYS A 296 -2.04 10.56 -3.93
CA LYS A 296 -2.29 10.30 -5.36
C LYS A 296 -2.44 11.56 -6.23
N ARG A 297 -2.91 12.67 -5.65
CA ARG A 297 -3.13 13.91 -6.41
C ARG A 297 -1.84 14.68 -6.69
N LYS A 298 -0.82 14.49 -5.86
CA LYS A 298 0.44 15.26 -5.91
C LYS A 298 1.64 14.42 -6.27
N ASP A 299 1.59 13.12 -6.00
CA ASP A 299 2.75 12.23 -6.04
C ASP A 299 2.45 11.04 -6.95
N PRO A 300 3.09 10.94 -8.14
CA PRO A 300 2.96 9.79 -9.03
C PRO A 300 3.29 8.47 -8.31
N GLU A 301 4.31 8.47 -7.47
CA GLU A 301 4.76 7.33 -6.68
C GLU A 301 3.75 6.84 -5.62
N ALA A 302 2.67 7.56 -5.42
CA ALA A 302 1.54 7.08 -4.62
C ALA A 302 0.68 6.03 -5.34
N ALA A 303 0.74 5.94 -6.67
CA ALA A 303 0.09 4.90 -7.45
C ALA A 303 0.97 3.64 -7.49
N VAL A 304 0.37 2.46 -7.27
CA VAL A 304 1.14 1.19 -7.30
C VAL A 304 1.64 0.88 -8.72
N THR A 305 0.90 1.28 -9.74
CA THR A 305 1.28 1.11 -11.15
C THR A 305 2.52 1.91 -11.55
N TYR A 306 2.78 3.04 -10.89
CA TYR A 306 3.95 3.88 -11.16
C TYR A 306 5.26 3.09 -11.22
N TYR A 307 5.48 2.19 -10.27
CA TYR A 307 6.73 1.44 -10.17
C TYR A 307 6.93 0.48 -11.35
N SER A 308 5.85 -0.15 -11.81
CA SER A 308 5.88 -0.99 -13.01
C SER A 308 6.05 -0.16 -14.27
N GLU A 309 5.34 0.97 -14.37
CA GLU A 309 5.39 1.88 -15.54
C GLU A 309 6.78 2.48 -15.75
N VAL A 310 7.47 2.89 -14.68
CA VAL A 310 8.85 3.39 -14.77
C VAL A 310 9.89 2.27 -14.73
N GLY A 311 9.48 1.03 -14.49
CA GLY A 311 10.34 -0.15 -14.56
C GLY A 311 11.21 -0.39 -13.33
N PHE A 312 10.75 -0.04 -12.12
CA PHE A 312 11.40 -0.52 -10.90
C PHE A 312 11.16 -2.03 -10.73
N PRO A 313 12.21 -2.84 -10.51
CA PRO A 313 12.03 -4.25 -10.21
C PRO A 313 11.18 -4.47 -8.96
N LYS A 314 10.24 -5.41 -9.02
CA LYS A 314 9.33 -5.73 -7.91
C LYS A 314 10.07 -6.10 -6.62
N GLU A 315 11.20 -6.81 -6.75
CA GLU A 315 12.06 -7.20 -5.63
C GLU A 315 12.62 -5.98 -4.90
N SER A 316 13.05 -4.97 -5.65
CA SER A 316 13.58 -3.71 -5.11
C SER A 316 12.49 -2.90 -4.39
N VAL A 317 11.28 -2.86 -4.94
CA VAL A 317 10.14 -2.20 -4.29
C VAL A 317 9.75 -2.93 -3.01
N ASN A 318 9.74 -4.27 -3.00
CA ASN A 318 9.49 -5.07 -1.81
C ASN A 318 10.56 -4.85 -0.73
N GLU A 319 11.83 -4.83 -1.11
CA GLU A 319 12.95 -4.56 -0.20
C GLU A 319 12.83 -3.15 0.39
N TYR A 320 12.49 -2.17 -0.44
CA TYR A 320 12.24 -0.80 0.00
C TYR A 320 11.05 -0.71 0.97
N MET A 321 9.94 -1.38 0.70
CA MET A 321 8.80 -1.42 1.63
C MET A 321 9.18 -2.05 2.98
N LEU A 322 10.01 -3.09 3.00
CA LEU A 322 10.50 -3.69 4.25
C LEU A 322 11.44 -2.73 5.00
N THR A 323 12.24 -1.95 4.29
CA THR A 323 13.07 -0.88 4.87
C THR A 323 12.20 0.18 5.55
N LEU A 324 11.08 0.57 4.93
CA LEU A 324 10.12 1.51 5.53
C LEU A 324 9.37 0.89 6.72
N ALA A 325 9.11 -0.41 6.67
CA ALA A 325 8.30 -1.10 7.66
C ALA A 325 9.06 -1.44 8.95
N ASN A 326 10.35 -1.80 8.86
CA ASN A 326 11.09 -2.29 10.03
C ASN A 326 12.49 -1.66 10.14
N SER A 327 12.73 -0.98 11.24
CA SER A 327 13.99 -0.27 11.51
C SER A 327 15.24 -1.15 11.56
N ASN A 328 15.10 -2.48 11.70
CA ASN A 328 16.19 -3.44 11.71
C ASN A 328 16.37 -4.19 10.38
N PHE A 329 15.58 -3.85 9.37
CA PHE A 329 15.66 -4.55 8.09
C PHE A 329 17.00 -4.33 7.38
N GLU A 330 17.51 -3.11 7.33
CA GLU A 330 18.77 -2.79 6.65
C GLU A 330 19.97 -3.52 7.28
N ASP A 331 20.00 -3.63 8.62
CA ASP A 331 21.05 -4.37 9.32
C ASP A 331 20.97 -5.86 9.01
N TRP A 332 19.76 -6.41 8.99
CA TRP A 332 19.55 -7.80 8.60
C TRP A 332 19.99 -8.04 7.15
N ARG A 333 19.60 -7.17 6.22
CA ARG A 333 19.91 -7.29 4.79
C ARG A 333 21.41 -7.20 4.51
N ARG A 334 22.11 -6.34 5.25
CA ARG A 334 23.58 -6.21 5.13
C ARG A 334 24.33 -7.52 5.41
N VAL A 335 23.83 -8.31 6.34
CA VAL A 335 24.40 -9.62 6.72
C VAL A 335 23.87 -10.74 5.82
N ASN A 336 22.64 -10.64 5.34
CA ASN A 336 21.93 -11.68 4.58
C ASN A 336 21.63 -11.22 3.15
N LYS A 337 22.67 -10.86 2.41
CA LYS A 337 22.55 -10.21 1.08
C LYS A 337 21.78 -11.04 0.06
N ASP A 338 22.01 -12.35 0.05
CA ASP A 338 21.50 -13.30 -0.93
C ASP A 338 20.28 -14.09 -0.40
N GLU A 339 19.84 -13.80 0.82
CA GLU A 339 18.70 -14.49 1.42
C GLU A 339 17.37 -13.93 0.88
N SER A 340 16.38 -14.82 0.73
CA SER A 340 15.02 -14.42 0.38
C SER A 340 14.45 -13.45 1.43
N LEU A 341 13.73 -12.43 0.98
CA LEU A 341 13.03 -11.47 1.84
C LEU A 341 12.00 -12.15 2.77
N ASP A 342 11.58 -13.37 2.45
CA ASP A 342 10.66 -14.15 3.29
C ASP A 342 11.30 -14.65 4.57
N LYS A 343 12.62 -14.77 4.61
CA LYS A 343 13.37 -15.14 5.81
C LYS A 343 13.57 -14.00 6.81
N PHE A 344 13.23 -12.78 6.43
CA PHE A 344 13.32 -11.64 7.33
C PHE A 344 12.34 -11.79 8.51
N PRO A 345 12.81 -11.76 9.78
CA PRO A 345 11.98 -11.90 10.96
C PRO A 345 11.18 -10.61 11.22
N PHE A 346 10.13 -10.40 10.43
CA PHE A 346 9.29 -9.21 10.48
C PHE A 346 8.63 -9.05 11.86
N ASN A 347 8.65 -7.81 12.40
CA ASN A 347 8.11 -7.53 13.72
C ASN A 347 7.38 -6.19 13.77
N LEU A 348 6.08 -6.21 14.08
CA LEU A 348 5.25 -5.00 14.23
C LEU A 348 5.81 -3.98 15.23
N LYS A 349 6.49 -4.43 16.30
CA LYS A 349 7.10 -3.55 17.31
C LYS A 349 8.31 -2.75 16.79
N LYS A 350 8.82 -3.08 15.61
CA LYS A 350 9.93 -2.37 14.95
C LYS A 350 9.45 -1.37 13.91
N MET A 351 8.13 -1.23 13.74
CA MET A 351 7.53 -0.24 12.85
C MET A 351 7.56 1.17 13.47
N SER A 352 7.63 2.18 12.60
CA SER A 352 7.56 3.58 13.02
C SER A 352 6.17 3.94 13.52
N VAL A 353 6.08 4.52 14.70
CA VAL A 353 4.84 5.01 15.31
C VAL A 353 4.27 6.22 14.56
N SER A 354 5.14 7.09 14.05
CA SER A 354 4.79 8.35 13.37
C SER A 354 4.76 8.26 11.84
N GLY A 355 5.03 7.08 11.27
CA GLY A 355 5.14 6.86 9.85
C GLY A 355 6.57 6.93 9.32
N ALA A 356 6.79 6.23 8.21
CA ALA A 356 8.05 6.24 7.49
C ALA A 356 8.06 7.34 6.43
N LEU A 357 9.24 7.90 6.16
CA LEU A 357 9.44 8.91 5.13
C LEU A 357 9.74 8.21 3.79
N PHE A 358 8.93 8.50 2.79
CA PHE A 358 9.17 8.05 1.43
C PHE A 358 10.34 8.81 0.82
N ASP A 359 11.33 8.08 0.34
CA ASP A 359 12.54 8.60 -0.29
C ASP A 359 12.80 7.83 -1.59
N ILE A 360 12.58 8.48 -2.73
CA ILE A 360 12.79 7.90 -4.05
C ILE A 360 14.28 7.64 -4.32
N VAL A 361 15.18 8.44 -3.77
CA VAL A 361 16.64 8.25 -3.93
C VAL A 361 17.05 6.95 -3.27
N LYS A 362 16.52 6.66 -2.09
CA LYS A 362 16.79 5.40 -1.39
C LYS A 362 16.24 4.19 -2.15
N LEU A 363 15.04 4.30 -2.75
CA LEU A 363 14.51 3.24 -3.62
C LEU A 363 15.43 3.03 -4.82
N THR A 364 15.86 4.12 -5.47
CA THR A 364 16.81 4.07 -6.59
C THR A 364 18.12 3.37 -6.21
N ASP A 365 18.67 3.66 -5.02
CA ASP A 365 19.92 3.02 -4.55
C ASP A 365 19.72 1.52 -4.24
N ILE A 366 18.58 1.13 -3.69
CA ILE A 366 18.22 -0.28 -3.47
C ILE A 366 18.06 -1.01 -4.81
N SER A 367 17.55 -0.32 -5.83
CA SER A 367 17.20 -0.89 -7.12
C SER A 367 18.39 -1.10 -8.05
N LYS A 368 19.59 -0.58 -7.75
CA LYS A 368 20.80 -0.77 -8.57
C LYS A 368 21.19 -2.24 -8.68
N MET A 369 21.09 -2.81 -9.88
CA MET A 369 21.06 -4.25 -10.11
C MET A 369 22.40 -4.85 -10.55
N SER A 370 22.53 -6.18 -10.39
CA SER A 370 23.62 -6.98 -10.94
C SER A 370 23.41 -7.27 -12.44
N ALA A 371 24.52 -7.58 -13.15
CA ALA A 371 24.56 -7.72 -14.61
C ALA A 371 23.65 -8.81 -15.22
N GLU A 372 23.47 -9.94 -14.52
CA GLU A 372 22.90 -11.15 -15.10
C GLU A 372 21.41 -11.05 -15.49
N GLN A 373 20.68 -10.10 -14.90
CA GLN A 373 19.22 -9.97 -15.07
C GLN A 373 18.77 -8.75 -15.87
N VAL A 374 19.69 -7.81 -16.17
CA VAL A 374 19.31 -6.51 -16.75
C VAL A 374 18.66 -6.68 -18.12
N PHE A 375 19.23 -7.46 -19.02
CA PHE A 375 18.69 -7.59 -20.38
C PHE A 375 17.34 -8.30 -20.39
N ASP A 376 17.25 -9.49 -19.81
CA ASP A 376 16.04 -10.31 -19.92
C ASP A 376 14.84 -9.64 -19.26
N LEU A 377 15.02 -9.07 -18.06
CA LEU A 377 13.94 -8.37 -17.33
C LEU A 377 13.55 -7.05 -18.00
N SER A 378 14.53 -6.29 -18.49
CA SER A 378 14.26 -5.03 -19.18
C SER A 378 13.59 -5.23 -20.53
N TYR A 379 13.92 -6.31 -21.24
CA TYR A 379 13.28 -6.65 -22.51
C TYR A 379 11.80 -7.07 -22.30
N GLU A 380 11.52 -7.88 -21.28
CA GLU A 380 10.13 -8.22 -20.94
C GLU A 380 9.33 -6.96 -20.54
N TRP A 381 9.92 -6.08 -19.77
CA TRP A 381 9.31 -4.79 -19.43
C TRP A 381 9.07 -3.91 -20.67
N ALA A 382 10.07 -3.80 -21.56
CA ALA A 382 10.00 -2.96 -22.74
C ALA A 382 8.86 -3.38 -23.69
N LYS A 383 8.58 -4.67 -23.82
CA LYS A 383 7.45 -5.17 -24.64
C LYS A 383 6.10 -4.62 -24.20
N GLU A 384 5.95 -4.29 -22.93
CA GLU A 384 4.70 -3.80 -22.37
C GLU A 384 4.67 -2.27 -22.28
N TYR A 385 5.79 -1.63 -21.93
CA TYR A 385 5.85 -0.22 -21.54
C TYR A 385 6.66 0.68 -22.47
N ASP A 386 7.59 0.13 -23.26
CA ASP A 386 8.46 0.91 -24.15
C ASP A 386 8.72 0.17 -25.48
N SER A 387 7.79 0.34 -26.41
CA SER A 387 7.84 -0.33 -27.70
C SER A 387 9.07 0.03 -28.55
N ASP A 388 9.68 1.18 -28.35
CA ASP A 388 10.83 1.63 -29.12
C ASP A 388 12.11 0.97 -28.58
N LEU A 389 12.25 0.86 -27.25
CA LEU A 389 13.30 0.05 -26.64
C LEU A 389 13.17 -1.44 -27.02
N ALA A 390 11.94 -1.98 -27.02
CA ALA A 390 11.71 -3.36 -27.44
C ALA A 390 12.16 -3.62 -28.88
N LYS A 391 11.82 -2.75 -29.82
CA LYS A 391 12.26 -2.81 -31.23
C LYS A 391 13.80 -2.73 -31.33
N LEU A 392 14.43 -1.87 -30.53
CA LEU A 392 15.88 -1.73 -30.51
C LEU A 392 16.55 -3.05 -30.08
N TYR A 393 16.01 -3.70 -29.05
CA TYR A 393 16.47 -5.04 -28.65
C TYR A 393 16.26 -6.10 -29.73
N GLU A 394 15.15 -6.04 -30.46
CA GLU A 394 14.82 -7.01 -31.52
C GLU A 394 15.69 -6.88 -32.77
N GLN A 395 16.28 -5.72 -33.02
CA GLN A 395 17.23 -5.54 -34.14
C GLN A 395 18.47 -6.41 -33.99
N ASP A 396 19.06 -6.45 -32.78
CA ASP A 396 20.23 -7.27 -32.46
C ASP A 396 20.32 -7.51 -30.95
N LYS A 397 19.76 -8.63 -30.48
CA LYS A 397 19.72 -9.00 -29.05
C LYS A 397 21.12 -9.22 -28.47
N ASP A 398 22.02 -9.80 -29.25
CA ASP A 398 23.39 -10.09 -28.78
C ASP A 398 24.18 -8.80 -28.60
N ARG A 399 24.02 -7.84 -29.50
CA ARG A 399 24.60 -6.51 -29.39
C ARG A 399 24.04 -5.78 -28.16
N ALA A 400 22.72 -5.78 -27.95
CA ALA A 400 22.11 -5.14 -26.81
C ALA A 400 22.58 -5.74 -25.47
N LYS A 401 22.70 -7.08 -25.41
CA LYS A 401 23.29 -7.78 -24.25
C LYS A 401 24.72 -7.36 -24.00
N ALA A 402 25.54 -7.32 -25.04
CA ALA A 402 26.96 -6.94 -24.94
C ALA A 402 27.10 -5.50 -24.40
N ILE A 403 26.31 -4.55 -24.90
CA ILE A 403 26.32 -3.16 -24.44
C ILE A 403 25.91 -3.08 -22.98
N LEU A 404 24.79 -3.73 -22.59
CA LEU A 404 24.31 -3.70 -21.21
C LEU A 404 25.28 -4.38 -20.23
N ASN A 405 26.09 -5.33 -20.69
CA ASN A 405 27.10 -6.03 -19.88
C ASN A 405 28.44 -5.31 -19.75
N ILE A 406 28.66 -4.19 -20.45
CA ILE A 406 29.88 -3.43 -20.32
C ILE A 406 30.15 -3.10 -18.83
N ASP A 407 31.36 -3.48 -18.34
CA ASP A 407 31.83 -3.30 -16.95
C ASP A 407 30.97 -3.98 -15.85
N ARG A 408 30.04 -4.87 -16.20
CA ARG A 408 29.19 -5.54 -15.18
C ARG A 408 29.77 -6.87 -14.69
N GLU A 409 30.66 -7.50 -15.42
CA GLU A 409 31.34 -8.75 -15.06
C GLU A 409 32.65 -8.53 -14.27
N ASN A 410 32.98 -7.28 -13.98
CA ASN A 410 34.19 -6.92 -13.27
C ASN A 410 34.11 -7.23 -11.77
N LYS A 411 35.25 -7.28 -11.04
CA LYS A 411 35.30 -7.43 -9.57
C LYS A 411 34.45 -6.39 -8.82
N LYS A 412 34.24 -5.23 -9.43
CA LYS A 412 33.30 -4.19 -8.98
C LYS A 412 32.31 -3.92 -10.11
N PRO A 413 31.22 -4.67 -10.21
CA PRO A 413 30.26 -4.50 -11.28
C PRO A 413 29.67 -3.10 -11.30
N ARG A 414 29.46 -2.58 -12.51
CA ARG A 414 28.71 -1.34 -12.71
C ARG A 414 27.25 -1.54 -12.21
N LYS A 415 26.75 -0.59 -11.44
CA LYS A 415 25.41 -0.61 -10.85
C LYS A 415 24.72 0.74 -11.08
N ASP A 416 24.50 1.09 -12.31
CA ASP A 416 24.01 2.39 -12.75
C ASP A 416 22.52 2.38 -13.18
N ILE A 417 22.00 1.23 -13.59
CA ILE A 417 20.60 1.06 -13.97
C ILE A 417 19.79 0.76 -12.71
N ALA A 418 18.88 1.66 -12.36
CA ALA A 418 17.98 1.52 -11.22
C ALA A 418 16.55 1.16 -11.64
N LYS A 419 16.15 1.55 -12.83
CA LYS A 419 14.83 1.27 -13.42
C LYS A 419 14.97 1.06 -14.92
N TRP A 420 14.08 0.29 -15.51
CA TRP A 420 14.19 -0.09 -16.91
C TRP A 420 14.05 1.08 -17.87
N SER A 421 13.28 2.13 -17.50
CA SER A 421 13.16 3.35 -18.30
C SER A 421 14.48 4.12 -18.48
N ASP A 422 15.50 3.88 -17.66
CA ASP A 422 16.81 4.51 -17.81
C ASP A 422 17.60 3.91 -18.99
N ILE A 423 17.25 2.70 -19.43
CA ILE A 423 18.02 1.95 -20.44
C ILE A 423 17.95 2.61 -21.80
N GLY A 424 16.83 3.20 -22.17
CA GLY A 424 16.68 3.89 -23.46
C GLY A 424 17.73 5.00 -23.64
N GLU A 425 17.96 5.80 -22.61
CA GLU A 425 19.02 6.82 -22.59
C GLU A 425 20.41 6.20 -22.69
N TRP A 426 20.66 5.12 -21.93
CA TRP A 426 21.91 4.38 -21.97
C TRP A 426 22.27 3.75 -23.32
N LEU A 427 21.26 3.33 -24.08
CA LEU A 427 21.47 2.74 -25.42
C LEU A 427 21.47 3.80 -26.53
N SER A 428 20.97 4.99 -26.29
CA SER A 428 20.72 6.01 -27.32
C SER A 428 21.96 6.35 -28.15
N TYR A 429 23.12 6.45 -27.53
CA TYR A 429 24.40 6.75 -28.23
C TYR A 429 25.05 5.56 -28.91
N MET A 430 24.55 4.35 -28.70
CA MET A 430 25.06 3.13 -29.30
C MET A 430 24.35 2.72 -30.60
N TYR A 431 23.25 3.40 -30.95
CA TYR A 431 22.46 3.11 -32.15
C TYR A 431 22.24 4.37 -32.95
N ASN A 432 22.50 4.31 -34.26
CA ASN A 432 22.37 5.47 -35.17
C ASN A 432 20.94 6.05 -35.18
N GLU A 433 19.94 5.18 -34.99
CA GLU A 433 18.53 5.54 -35.02
C GLU A 433 18.10 6.37 -33.82
N THR A 434 18.80 6.23 -32.71
CA THR A 434 18.48 6.91 -31.43
C THR A 434 19.53 7.93 -31.03
N PHE A 435 20.68 7.95 -31.72
CA PHE A 435 21.74 8.92 -31.45
C PHE A 435 21.30 10.33 -31.80
N ALA A 436 21.15 11.17 -30.80
CA ALA A 436 20.81 12.58 -30.92
C ALA A 436 21.87 13.39 -30.18
N PRO A 437 22.97 13.79 -30.87
CA PRO A 437 24.01 14.56 -30.19
C PRO A 437 23.53 15.93 -29.79
N ASP A 438 23.85 16.33 -28.57
CA ASP A 438 23.67 17.70 -28.12
C ASP A 438 24.91 18.52 -28.52
N TYR A 439 24.68 19.60 -29.26
CA TYR A 439 25.75 20.52 -29.70
C TYR A 439 25.84 21.75 -28.79
N GLU A 440 25.10 21.81 -27.69
CA GLU A 440 25.27 22.87 -26.70
C GLU A 440 26.53 22.60 -25.85
N LEU A 441 27.51 23.47 -25.98
CA LEU A 441 28.73 23.36 -25.21
C LEU A 441 28.58 24.01 -23.85
N SER A 442 29.08 23.36 -22.79
CA SER A 442 29.05 23.87 -21.42
C SER A 442 30.47 24.17 -20.90
N GLY A 443 30.56 24.83 -19.75
CA GLY A 443 31.82 25.12 -19.09
C GLY A 443 32.74 26.02 -19.91
N ASN A 444 33.99 25.60 -20.09
CA ASN A 444 35.02 26.29 -20.88
C ASN A 444 35.15 25.76 -22.31
N ALA A 445 34.27 24.85 -22.72
CA ALA A 445 34.27 24.28 -24.07
C ALA A 445 33.79 25.35 -25.09
N THR A 446 34.70 25.85 -25.89
CA THR A 446 34.39 26.73 -27.00
C THR A 446 34.28 25.95 -28.31
N PRO A 447 33.46 26.43 -29.30
CA PRO A 447 33.41 25.77 -30.62
C PRO A 447 34.77 25.53 -31.27
N ALA A 448 35.70 26.47 -31.11
CA ALA A 448 37.07 26.35 -31.65
C ALA A 448 37.87 25.26 -30.94
N LEU A 449 37.71 25.10 -29.63
CA LEU A 449 38.31 24.03 -28.86
C LEU A 449 37.69 22.68 -29.22
N ALA A 450 36.37 22.62 -29.34
CA ALA A 450 35.66 21.42 -29.72
C ALA A 450 36.08 20.87 -31.08
N VAL A 451 36.14 21.70 -32.11
CA VAL A 451 36.66 21.32 -33.45
C VAL A 451 38.08 20.78 -33.37
N LYS A 452 38.95 21.48 -32.67
CA LYS A 452 40.36 21.08 -32.53
C LYS A 452 40.51 19.73 -31.79
N VAL A 453 39.67 19.49 -30.77
CA VAL A 453 39.67 18.22 -30.03
C VAL A 453 39.18 17.08 -30.93
N LEU A 454 38.05 17.28 -31.62
CA LEU A 454 37.44 16.25 -32.44
C LEU A 454 38.35 15.88 -33.65
N GLU A 455 38.97 16.86 -34.32
CA GLU A 455 39.92 16.60 -35.38
C GLU A 455 41.07 15.71 -34.91
N LYS A 456 41.65 16.03 -33.74
CA LYS A 456 42.77 15.23 -33.18
C LYS A 456 42.31 13.87 -32.64
N TYR A 457 41.05 13.79 -32.11
CA TYR A 457 40.51 12.54 -31.62
C TYR A 457 40.30 11.53 -32.76
N ILE A 458 39.80 11.98 -33.92
CA ILE A 458 39.63 11.12 -35.11
C ILE A 458 40.94 10.45 -35.50
N ASP A 459 42.07 11.18 -35.41
CA ASP A 459 43.40 10.64 -35.76
C ASP A 459 43.98 9.75 -34.62
N ALA A 460 43.58 9.98 -33.38
CA ALA A 460 44.14 9.29 -32.22
C ALA A 460 43.31 8.08 -31.74
N VAL A 461 42.04 7.99 -32.11
CA VAL A 461 41.17 6.92 -31.64
C VAL A 461 41.62 5.54 -32.11
N ASN A 462 41.66 4.59 -31.17
CA ASN A 462 41.92 3.19 -31.47
C ASN A 462 40.88 2.31 -30.81
N LEU A 463 40.03 1.71 -31.60
CA LEU A 463 38.89 0.88 -31.13
C LEU A 463 39.32 -0.42 -30.42
N GLN A 464 40.63 -0.74 -30.39
CA GLN A 464 41.18 -1.89 -29.66
C GLN A 464 41.73 -1.50 -28.29
N ASP A 465 41.69 -0.21 -27.93
CA ASP A 465 42.17 0.25 -26.62
C ASP A 465 41.26 -0.27 -25.50
N ASP A 466 41.89 -0.73 -24.42
CA ASP A 466 41.22 -0.87 -23.17
C ASP A 466 41.00 0.52 -22.49
N LYS A 467 40.29 0.53 -21.39
CA LYS A 467 39.95 1.77 -20.66
C LYS A 467 41.19 2.61 -20.27
N ASP A 468 42.23 1.95 -19.81
CA ASP A 468 43.45 2.64 -19.34
C ASP A 468 44.27 3.17 -20.54
N GLN A 469 44.33 2.44 -21.62
CA GLN A 469 44.96 2.85 -22.88
C GLN A 469 44.19 4.03 -23.48
N TRP A 470 42.85 3.95 -23.57
CA TRP A 470 42.05 5.05 -24.09
C TRP A 470 42.23 6.30 -23.22
N PHE A 471 42.17 6.17 -21.89
CA PHE A 471 42.35 7.30 -20.99
C PHE A 471 43.78 7.90 -21.06
N GLY A 472 44.78 7.09 -21.32
CA GLY A 472 46.17 7.54 -21.64
C GLY A 472 46.19 8.45 -22.86
N ARG A 473 45.54 8.02 -23.97
CA ARG A 473 45.43 8.82 -25.21
C ARG A 473 44.65 10.12 -24.98
N MET A 474 43.61 10.10 -24.14
CA MET A 474 42.85 11.32 -23.81
C MET A 474 43.72 12.33 -23.07
N LYS A 475 44.63 11.91 -22.21
CA LYS A 475 45.60 12.80 -21.57
C LYS A 475 46.56 13.43 -22.56
N GLU A 476 47.11 12.65 -23.46
CA GLU A 476 47.99 13.13 -24.51
C GLU A 476 47.28 14.13 -25.45
N LEU A 477 46.04 13.78 -25.85
CA LEU A 477 45.20 14.67 -26.65
C LEU A 477 44.92 15.98 -25.89
N CYS A 478 44.59 15.91 -24.62
CA CYS A 478 44.34 17.04 -23.75
C CYS A 478 45.53 18.03 -23.74
N GLU A 479 46.70 17.52 -23.51
CA GLU A 479 47.96 18.35 -23.57
C GLU A 479 48.17 18.96 -24.95
N SER A 480 47.91 18.21 -26.03
CA SER A 480 48.12 18.64 -27.41
C SER A 480 47.20 19.80 -27.84
N VAL A 481 46.06 20.01 -27.14
CA VAL A 481 45.12 21.11 -27.43
C VAL A 481 45.24 22.28 -26.45
N GLY A 482 46.22 22.23 -25.53
CA GLY A 482 46.45 23.27 -24.52
C GLY A 482 45.63 23.12 -23.25
N CYS A 483 45.09 21.92 -22.99
CA CYS A 483 44.43 21.58 -21.74
C CYS A 483 45.40 20.83 -20.81
N THR A 484 45.05 20.66 -19.53
CA THR A 484 45.86 19.89 -18.59
C THR A 484 45.16 18.55 -18.22
N PRO A 485 45.91 17.44 -18.15
CA PRO A 485 45.40 16.20 -17.61
C PRO A 485 45.22 16.22 -16.09
N ASN A 486 45.73 17.26 -15.39
CA ASN A 486 45.71 17.40 -13.94
C ASN A 486 44.64 18.38 -13.47
N VAL A 487 43.52 17.85 -13.02
CA VAL A 487 42.39 18.64 -12.52
C VAL A 487 42.76 19.54 -11.32
N LYS A 488 43.73 19.15 -10.47
CA LYS A 488 44.16 19.96 -9.34
C LYS A 488 44.95 21.18 -9.81
N GLU A 489 45.77 20.99 -10.82
CA GLU A 489 46.58 22.06 -11.43
C GLU A 489 45.68 23.07 -12.15
N TYR A 490 44.66 22.55 -12.89
CA TYR A 490 43.65 23.41 -13.48
C TYR A 490 42.94 24.28 -12.45
N LYS A 491 42.49 23.68 -11.32
CA LYS A 491 41.82 24.42 -10.25
C LYS A 491 42.67 25.49 -9.59
N GLN A 492 43.99 25.33 -9.60
CA GLN A 492 44.91 26.32 -9.04
C GLN A 492 45.20 27.48 -9.99
N ASN A 493 45.20 27.20 -11.31
CA ASN A 493 45.50 28.24 -12.31
C ASN A 493 44.69 28.02 -13.60
N PRO A 494 43.38 28.24 -13.56
CA PRO A 494 42.48 27.96 -14.68
C PRO A 494 42.77 28.80 -15.93
N GLU A 495 43.35 30.00 -15.78
CA GLU A 495 43.67 30.87 -16.91
C GLU A 495 44.88 30.40 -17.74
N ALA A 496 45.67 29.46 -17.20
CA ALA A 496 46.83 28.91 -17.89
C ALA A 496 46.46 27.84 -18.91
N TYR A 497 45.26 27.31 -18.89
CA TYR A 497 44.85 26.17 -19.68
C TYR A 497 43.53 26.43 -20.38
N ALA A 498 43.32 25.81 -21.55
CA ALA A 498 42.04 25.88 -22.27
C ALA A 498 40.93 25.02 -21.61
N GLY A 499 41.29 24.12 -20.69
CA GLY A 499 40.38 23.24 -19.97
C GLY A 499 41.16 22.09 -19.30
N HIS A 500 40.47 21.07 -18.82
CA HIS A 500 41.11 19.86 -18.28
C HIS A 500 40.49 18.58 -18.86
N VAL A 501 41.19 17.44 -18.68
CA VAL A 501 40.84 16.16 -19.29
C VAL A 501 39.39 15.71 -18.98
N GLY A 502 38.85 16.02 -17.80
CA GLY A 502 37.47 15.68 -17.45
C GLY A 502 36.42 16.43 -18.28
N GLU A 503 36.65 17.74 -18.55
CA GLU A 503 35.77 18.53 -19.44
C GLU A 503 35.85 18.01 -20.88
N LEU A 504 37.04 17.67 -21.37
CA LEU A 504 37.22 17.11 -22.72
C LEU A 504 36.47 15.79 -22.89
N SER A 505 36.61 14.87 -21.94
CA SER A 505 36.03 13.54 -22.05
C SER A 505 34.50 13.50 -21.77
N SER A 506 33.98 14.47 -20.99
CA SER A 506 32.57 14.50 -20.65
C SER A 506 31.72 15.43 -21.53
N GLU A 507 32.35 16.46 -22.14
CA GLU A 507 31.63 17.49 -22.89
C GLU A 507 31.85 17.40 -24.40
N LEU A 508 32.92 16.77 -24.85
CA LEU A 508 33.32 16.78 -26.26
C LEU A 508 33.46 15.39 -26.88
N LEU A 509 33.57 14.35 -26.09
CA LEU A 509 33.76 12.96 -26.52
C LEU A 509 32.78 12.02 -25.86
#